data_9108851c1b05a3cf657723d25d7d74b5
#
_entry.id   9108851c1b05a3cf657723d25d7d74b5
#
_cell.length_a   1.000
_cell.length_b   1.000
_cell.length_c   1.000
_cell.angle_alpha   90.00
_cell.angle_beta   90.00
_cell.angle_gamma   90.00
#
_symmetry.space_group_name_H-M   'P 1'
#
loop_
_entity.id
_entity.type
_entity.pdbx_description
1 polymer ?
#
loop_
_entity_poly.entity_id
_entity_poly.type
_entity_poly.pdbx_seq_one_letter_code
_entity_poly.pdbx_strand_id
1 'polypeptide(L)'
;MRGAQRSRLSIAISVAIVSVAAVVLFHLLRGIDVGKVIAALEAEPRWRILVSAALVVAGYSNLVGYDLFALHSIGKRDIPLRVVAFTSFTSYTIGHSLGAATLTCGLVRFRVYSFWRMNLLDIAKIALFTGMTYWLGNIAVLGAAAIYAPQAFTAIDQMPAFFNRLIGFAGILAIVCYLLWLGGGRRVVGRDNWRIQLPGLRGTMLQIAIGVLDRVLASLSIYMLLPPNPEVGCTMVLVVFVIATLLGIVSHAPGSLGVVEAAFLVGLPQYPREDLVAALVIFRIIDFFIPLMLAILLFAARELRLLTRRSSIRRLDAQVDASFTP
;
A
#
# COMPACT_ATOMS: atom_id res chain seq x y z
N MET A 1 -4.14 -0.50 37.68
CA MET A 1 -5.25 0.03 36.86
C MET A 1 -4.82 0.48 35.45
N ARG A 2 -3.69 1.17 35.24
CA ARG A 2 -3.22 1.64 33.91
C ARG A 2 -2.94 0.51 32.88
N GLY A 3 -2.48 -0.67 33.33
CA GLY A 3 -2.19 -1.80 32.43
C GLY A 3 -3.44 -2.48 31.84
N ALA A 4 -4.52 -2.62 32.66
CA ALA A 4 -5.76 -3.22 32.20
C ALA A 4 -6.53 -2.31 31.22
N GLN A 5 -6.45 -1.01 31.41
CA GLN A 5 -7.08 -0.01 30.53
C GLN A 5 -6.39 0.06 29.17
N ARG A 6 -5.03 0.02 29.13
CA ARG A 6 -4.25 -0.09 27.88
C ARG A 6 -4.54 -1.39 27.13
N SER A 7 -4.76 -2.50 27.87
CA SER A 7 -5.13 -3.79 27.28
C SER A 7 -6.51 -3.75 26.62
N ARG A 8 -7.51 -3.15 27.28
CA ARG A 8 -8.88 -3.02 26.75
C ARG A 8 -8.92 -2.14 25.50
N LEU A 9 -8.26 -0.98 25.53
CA LEU A 9 -8.16 -0.08 24.39
C LEU A 9 -7.50 -0.76 23.18
N SER A 10 -6.43 -1.50 23.41
CA SER A 10 -5.70 -2.24 22.38
C SER A 10 -6.57 -3.34 21.74
N ILE A 11 -7.37 -4.05 22.53
CA ILE A 11 -8.32 -5.06 22.03
C ILE A 11 -9.44 -4.38 21.24
N ALA A 12 -9.99 -3.28 21.76
CA ALA A 12 -11.04 -2.53 21.08
C ALA A 12 -10.58 -2.01 19.70
N ILE A 13 -9.33 -1.52 19.59
CA ILE A 13 -8.74 -1.10 18.32
C ILE A 13 -8.63 -2.28 17.36
N SER A 14 -8.16 -3.45 17.82
CA SER A 14 -8.03 -4.64 16.96
C SER A 14 -9.39 -5.12 16.46
N VAL A 15 -10.39 -5.20 17.34
CA VAL A 15 -11.76 -5.58 16.98
C VAL A 15 -12.35 -4.58 16.00
N ALA A 16 -12.19 -3.28 16.24
CA ALA A 16 -12.66 -2.24 15.34
C ALA A 16 -12.02 -2.37 13.94
N ILE A 17 -10.69 -2.56 13.85
CA ILE A 17 -9.99 -2.75 12.57
C ILE A 17 -10.54 -3.96 11.81
N VAL A 18 -10.66 -5.11 12.48
CA VAL A 18 -11.17 -6.35 11.85
C VAL A 18 -12.64 -6.19 11.42
N SER A 19 -13.47 -5.59 12.28
CA SER A 19 -14.90 -5.39 11.97
C SER A 19 -15.10 -4.43 10.81
N VAL A 20 -14.40 -3.30 10.78
CA VAL A 20 -14.51 -2.35 9.67
C VAL A 20 -13.98 -2.96 8.38
N ALA A 21 -12.84 -3.66 8.42
CA ALA A 21 -12.31 -4.34 7.24
C ALA A 21 -13.28 -5.42 6.73
N ALA A 22 -13.93 -6.18 7.61
CA ALA A 22 -14.93 -7.18 7.25
C ALA A 22 -16.19 -6.55 6.63
N VAL A 23 -16.68 -5.43 7.19
CA VAL A 23 -17.82 -4.69 6.64
C VAL A 23 -17.51 -4.15 5.25
N VAL A 24 -16.33 -3.54 5.07
CA VAL A 24 -15.89 -3.06 3.76
C VAL A 24 -15.81 -4.22 2.76
N LEU A 25 -15.18 -5.34 3.15
CA LEU A 25 -15.12 -6.53 2.30
C LEU A 25 -16.51 -7.04 1.90
N PHE A 26 -17.46 -7.10 2.85
CA PHE A 26 -18.83 -7.50 2.57
C PHE A 26 -19.51 -6.56 1.56
N HIS A 27 -19.38 -5.23 1.73
CA HIS A 27 -19.94 -4.27 0.78
C HIS A 27 -19.31 -4.38 -0.60
N LEU A 28 -18.00 -4.59 -0.68
CA LEU A 28 -17.27 -4.75 -1.93
C LEU A 28 -17.69 -6.03 -2.67
N LEU A 29 -17.87 -7.14 -1.96
CA LEU A 29 -18.30 -8.40 -2.56
C LEU A 29 -19.77 -8.38 -3.00
N ARG A 30 -20.64 -7.67 -2.28
CA ARG A 30 -22.07 -7.57 -2.61
C ARG A 30 -22.34 -6.86 -3.93
N GLY A 31 -21.42 -5.98 -4.40
CA GLY A 31 -21.53 -5.26 -5.67
C GLY A 31 -20.96 -6.02 -6.88
N ILE A 32 -20.32 -7.18 -6.66
CA ILE A 32 -19.70 -7.96 -7.74
C ILE A 32 -20.65 -9.05 -8.21
N ASP A 33 -20.92 -9.07 -9.51
CA ASP A 33 -21.60 -10.16 -10.17
C ASP A 33 -20.66 -11.37 -10.30
N VAL A 34 -20.85 -12.36 -9.44
CA VAL A 34 -20.00 -13.56 -9.38
C VAL A 34 -20.01 -14.32 -10.71
N GLY A 35 -21.14 -14.30 -11.44
CA GLY A 35 -21.23 -14.94 -12.75
C GLY A 35 -20.30 -14.30 -13.79
N LYS A 36 -20.21 -12.96 -13.81
CA LYS A 36 -19.28 -12.24 -14.69
C LYS A 36 -17.83 -12.48 -14.30
N VAL A 37 -17.55 -12.57 -13.01
CA VAL A 37 -16.20 -12.89 -12.52
C VAL A 37 -15.76 -14.28 -12.96
N ILE A 38 -16.62 -15.28 -12.79
CA ILE A 38 -16.31 -16.66 -13.22
C ILE A 38 -16.10 -16.71 -14.72
N ALA A 39 -17.00 -16.10 -15.50
CA ALA A 39 -16.88 -16.04 -16.97
C ALA A 39 -15.57 -15.35 -17.41
N ALA A 40 -15.18 -14.24 -16.77
CA ALA A 40 -13.94 -13.53 -17.05
C ALA A 40 -12.71 -14.37 -16.69
N LEU A 41 -12.73 -15.08 -15.54
CA LEU A 41 -11.65 -15.97 -15.13
C LEU A 41 -11.50 -17.18 -16.06
N GLU A 42 -12.60 -17.72 -16.58
CA GLU A 42 -12.58 -18.85 -17.52
C GLU A 42 -12.06 -18.44 -18.91
N ALA A 43 -12.33 -17.20 -19.32
CA ALA A 43 -11.91 -16.67 -20.63
C ALA A 43 -10.40 -16.32 -20.67
N GLU A 44 -9.82 -15.93 -19.53
CA GLU A 44 -8.43 -15.50 -19.49
C GLU A 44 -7.45 -16.68 -19.41
N PRO A 45 -6.33 -16.64 -20.20
CA PRO A 45 -5.29 -17.66 -20.14
C PRO A 45 -4.67 -17.75 -18.74
N ARG A 46 -4.63 -18.95 -18.17
CA ARG A 46 -4.14 -19.21 -16.81
C ARG A 46 -2.73 -18.65 -16.55
N TRP A 47 -1.85 -18.69 -17.53
CA TRP A 47 -0.49 -18.18 -17.37
C TRP A 47 -0.46 -16.66 -17.13
N ARG A 48 -1.39 -15.88 -17.70
CA ARG A 48 -1.51 -14.43 -17.49
C ARG A 48 -1.94 -14.12 -16.06
N ILE A 49 -2.91 -14.88 -15.56
CA ILE A 49 -3.37 -14.78 -14.17
C ILE A 49 -2.22 -15.11 -13.21
N LEU A 50 -1.45 -16.18 -13.48
CA LEU A 50 -0.30 -16.57 -12.66
C LEU A 50 0.80 -15.51 -12.67
N VAL A 51 1.14 -14.94 -13.83
CA VAL A 51 2.14 -13.86 -13.94
C VAL A 51 1.65 -12.61 -13.20
N SER A 52 0.39 -12.22 -13.39
CA SER A 52 -0.21 -11.10 -12.65
C SER A 52 -0.15 -11.33 -11.14
N ALA A 53 -0.51 -12.52 -10.66
CA ALA A 53 -0.43 -12.88 -9.24
C ALA A 53 1.01 -12.84 -8.71
N ALA A 54 1.99 -13.33 -9.49
CA ALA A 54 3.40 -13.26 -9.12
C ALA A 54 3.90 -11.81 -9.00
N LEU A 55 3.47 -10.92 -9.91
CA LEU A 55 3.77 -9.49 -9.85
C LEU A 55 3.13 -8.82 -8.63
N VAL A 56 1.90 -9.20 -8.27
CA VAL A 56 1.25 -8.73 -7.03
C VAL A 56 2.03 -9.19 -5.79
N VAL A 57 2.44 -10.46 -5.72
CA VAL A 57 3.27 -10.97 -4.61
C VAL A 57 4.60 -10.21 -4.53
N ALA A 58 5.24 -9.93 -5.68
CA ALA A 58 6.44 -9.11 -5.74
C ALA A 58 6.18 -7.68 -5.24
N GLY A 59 5.03 -7.07 -5.60
CA GLY A 59 4.58 -5.76 -5.13
C GLY A 59 4.42 -5.73 -3.61
N TYR A 60 3.70 -6.69 -3.02
CA TYR A 60 3.57 -6.81 -1.57
C TYR A 60 4.91 -7.05 -0.87
N SER A 61 5.81 -7.81 -1.50
CA SER A 61 7.19 -7.99 -0.99
C SER A 61 7.97 -6.67 -1.03
N ASN A 62 7.78 -5.86 -2.07
CA ASN A 62 8.38 -4.53 -2.17
C ASN A 62 7.84 -3.55 -1.10
N LEU A 63 6.56 -3.67 -0.69
CA LEU A 63 6.01 -2.88 0.43
C LEU A 63 6.70 -3.17 1.76
N VAL A 64 7.24 -4.38 1.96
CA VAL A 64 8.12 -4.67 3.10
C VAL A 64 9.37 -3.79 3.06
N GLY A 65 9.89 -3.52 1.87
CA GLY A 65 11.01 -2.60 1.64
C GLY A 65 10.70 -1.17 2.10
N TYR A 66 9.48 -0.68 1.92
CA TYR A 66 9.04 0.62 2.46
C TYR A 66 9.18 0.70 3.97
N ASP A 67 8.66 -0.31 4.69
CA ASP A 67 8.70 -0.33 6.14
C ASP A 67 10.13 -0.56 6.67
N LEU A 68 10.91 -1.45 6.03
CA LEU A 68 12.31 -1.65 6.37
C LEU A 68 13.12 -0.37 6.21
N PHE A 69 12.95 0.33 5.09
CA PHE A 69 13.60 1.60 4.85
C PHE A 69 13.21 2.64 5.92
N ALA A 70 11.93 2.75 6.22
CA ALA A 70 11.44 3.67 7.25
C ALA A 70 12.00 3.35 8.64
N LEU A 71 11.96 2.07 9.04
CA LEU A 71 12.50 1.59 10.31
C LEU A 71 14.01 1.86 10.43
N HIS A 72 14.79 1.58 9.39
CA HIS A 72 16.22 1.89 9.35
C HIS A 72 16.47 3.40 9.49
N SER A 73 15.65 4.22 8.83
CA SER A 73 15.79 5.69 8.86
C SER A 73 15.53 6.29 10.25
N ILE A 74 14.68 5.64 11.06
CA ILE A 74 14.41 6.06 12.46
C ILE A 74 15.28 5.33 13.48
N GLY A 75 16.25 4.50 13.03
CA GLY A 75 17.19 3.79 13.92
C GLY A 75 16.62 2.53 14.59
N LYS A 76 15.47 2.03 14.19
CA LYS A 76 14.83 0.82 14.74
C LYS A 76 15.18 -0.40 13.90
N ARG A 77 16.32 -1.04 14.21
CA ARG A 77 16.86 -2.18 13.45
C ARG A 77 16.59 -3.55 14.10
N ASP A 78 16.10 -3.56 15.34
CA ASP A 78 15.98 -4.76 16.16
C ASP A 78 14.69 -5.56 15.88
N ILE A 79 13.85 -5.09 14.97
CA ILE A 79 12.57 -5.74 14.66
C ILE A 79 12.81 -6.87 13.66
N PRO A 80 12.43 -8.12 13.98
CA PRO A 80 12.62 -9.25 13.08
C PRO A 80 11.88 -9.05 11.75
N LEU A 81 12.52 -9.43 10.64
CA LEU A 81 11.95 -9.28 9.27
C LEU A 81 10.53 -9.84 9.15
N ARG A 82 10.26 -11.01 9.74
CA ARG A 82 8.92 -11.62 9.75
C ARG A 82 7.84 -10.73 10.37
N VAL A 83 8.23 -9.93 11.38
CA VAL A 83 7.29 -8.99 12.03
C VAL A 83 7.09 -7.77 11.15
N VAL A 84 8.14 -7.27 10.51
CA VAL A 84 8.04 -6.17 9.55
C VAL A 84 7.18 -6.59 8.37
N ALA A 85 7.42 -7.78 7.78
CA ALA A 85 6.66 -8.31 6.67
C ALA A 85 5.16 -8.47 7.02
N PHE A 86 4.86 -9.07 8.19
CA PHE A 86 3.49 -9.19 8.68
C PHE A 86 2.83 -7.80 8.85
N THR A 87 3.55 -6.86 9.48
CA THR A 87 3.00 -5.52 9.76
C THR A 87 2.79 -4.74 8.46
N SER A 88 3.76 -4.77 7.57
CA SER A 88 3.69 -4.12 6.26
C SER A 88 2.50 -4.67 5.48
N PHE A 89 2.43 -5.98 5.27
CA PHE A 89 1.34 -6.63 4.56
C PHE A 89 -0.04 -6.26 5.13
N THR A 90 -0.23 -6.46 6.45
CA THR A 90 -1.54 -6.22 7.07
C THR A 90 -1.90 -4.72 7.12
N SER A 91 -0.93 -3.83 7.37
CA SER A 91 -1.21 -2.40 7.46
C SER A 91 -1.56 -1.80 6.10
N TYR A 92 -0.80 -2.11 5.05
CA TYR A 92 -1.10 -1.59 3.71
C TYR A 92 -2.41 -2.15 3.17
N THR A 93 -2.62 -3.46 3.28
CA THR A 93 -3.83 -4.11 2.75
C THR A 93 -5.09 -3.57 3.45
N ILE A 94 -5.12 -3.56 4.78
CA ILE A 94 -6.27 -3.07 5.55
C ILE A 94 -6.42 -1.56 5.37
N GLY A 95 -5.30 -0.82 5.35
CA GLY A 95 -5.31 0.63 5.21
C GLY A 95 -5.88 1.13 3.89
N HIS A 96 -5.46 0.53 2.78
CA HIS A 96 -5.97 0.88 1.45
C HIS A 96 -7.47 0.55 1.29
N SER A 97 -7.94 -0.47 2.00
CA SER A 97 -9.36 -0.89 1.91
C SER A 97 -10.32 0.07 2.57
N LEU A 98 -9.88 0.83 3.57
CA LEU A 98 -10.77 1.65 4.41
C LEU A 98 -10.88 3.13 4.00
N GLY A 99 -10.24 3.56 2.92
CA GLY A 99 -10.30 4.95 2.42
C GLY A 99 -9.55 5.98 3.27
N ALA A 100 -9.24 5.68 4.54
CA ALA A 100 -8.43 6.51 5.44
C ALA A 100 -7.04 5.89 5.65
N ALA A 101 -6.36 5.56 4.57
CA ALA A 101 -5.17 4.73 4.53
C ALA A 101 -4.10 5.13 5.57
N THR A 102 -3.77 6.41 5.67
CA THR A 102 -2.71 6.90 6.59
C THR A 102 -3.04 6.59 8.04
N LEU A 103 -4.29 6.83 8.47
CA LEU A 103 -4.72 6.59 9.85
C LEU A 103 -4.78 5.09 10.15
N THR A 104 -5.40 4.32 9.27
CA THR A 104 -5.59 2.88 9.46
C THR A 104 -4.26 2.13 9.41
N CYS A 105 -3.38 2.43 8.45
CA CYS A 105 -2.02 1.91 8.43
C CYS A 105 -1.28 2.23 9.74
N GLY A 106 -1.42 3.47 10.24
CA GLY A 106 -0.83 3.90 11.49
C GLY A 106 -1.33 3.09 12.69
N LEU A 107 -2.63 2.83 12.78
CA LEU A 107 -3.23 2.05 13.86
C LEU A 107 -2.76 0.59 13.85
N VAL A 108 -2.74 -0.07 12.69
CA VAL A 108 -2.23 -1.44 12.56
C VAL A 108 -0.75 -1.52 12.95
N ARG A 109 0.09 -0.59 12.44
CA ARG A 109 1.51 -0.50 12.81
C ARG A 109 1.68 -0.26 14.30
N PHE A 110 0.94 0.69 14.88
CA PHE A 110 0.98 0.96 16.31
C PHE A 110 0.64 -0.29 17.13
N ARG A 111 -0.43 -1.01 16.72
CA ARG A 111 -0.85 -2.24 17.40
C ARG A 111 0.22 -3.32 17.39
N VAL A 112 0.96 -3.47 16.30
CA VAL A 112 2.00 -4.51 16.19
C VAL A 112 3.32 -4.03 16.79
N TYR A 113 3.79 -2.83 16.45
CA TYR A 113 5.11 -2.33 16.85
C TYR A 113 5.16 -1.84 18.30
N SER A 114 4.02 -1.61 18.98
CA SER A 114 4.01 -1.29 20.41
C SER A 114 4.71 -2.35 21.29
N PHE A 115 4.78 -3.61 20.85
CA PHE A 115 5.52 -4.68 21.52
C PHE A 115 7.05 -4.46 21.47
N TRP A 116 7.54 -3.64 20.53
CA TRP A 116 8.95 -3.23 20.41
C TRP A 116 9.20 -1.83 20.95
N ARG A 117 8.42 -1.40 21.96
CA ARG A 117 8.56 -0.09 22.62
C ARG A 117 8.52 1.10 21.65
N MET A 118 7.83 0.96 20.54
CA MET A 118 7.59 2.09 19.63
C MET A 118 6.40 2.94 20.12
N ASN A 119 6.61 4.24 20.12
CA ASN A 119 5.59 5.21 20.48
C ASN A 119 4.85 5.74 19.23
N LEU A 120 3.83 6.56 19.45
CA LEU A 120 3.03 7.13 18.36
C LEU A 120 3.87 8.02 17.43
N LEU A 121 4.89 8.68 17.96
CA LEU A 121 5.80 9.51 17.16
C LEU A 121 6.66 8.68 16.20
N ASP A 122 7.13 7.51 16.65
CA ASP A 122 7.85 6.57 15.77
C ASP A 122 6.96 6.12 14.62
N ILE A 123 5.69 5.81 14.90
CA ILE A 123 4.71 5.43 13.85
C ILE A 123 4.46 6.57 12.87
N ALA A 124 4.34 7.81 13.37
CA ALA A 124 4.19 8.99 12.50
C ALA A 124 5.42 9.19 11.61
N LYS A 125 6.63 8.96 12.11
CA LYS A 125 7.87 8.99 11.31
C LYS A 125 7.88 7.90 10.23
N ILE A 126 7.44 6.68 10.55
CA ILE A 126 7.29 5.61 9.55
C ILE A 126 6.31 6.05 8.47
N ALA A 127 5.14 6.57 8.83
CA ALA A 127 4.15 7.06 7.88
C ALA A 127 4.71 8.17 6.96
N LEU A 128 5.52 9.08 7.52
CA LEU A 128 6.21 10.10 6.74
C LEU A 128 7.18 9.49 5.72
N PHE A 129 8.08 8.61 6.15
CA PHE A 129 9.06 8.00 5.23
C PHE A 129 8.41 7.14 4.16
N THR A 130 7.39 6.35 4.51
CA THR A 130 6.64 5.55 3.54
C THR A 130 5.86 6.43 2.56
N GLY A 131 5.26 7.52 3.06
CA GLY A 131 4.62 8.53 2.21
C GLY A 131 5.60 9.22 1.26
N MET A 132 6.79 9.61 1.74
CA MET A 132 7.84 10.18 0.87
C MET A 132 8.27 9.19 -0.21
N THR A 133 8.46 7.91 0.12
CA THR A 133 8.79 6.85 -0.84
C THR A 133 7.73 6.75 -1.93
N TYR A 134 6.46 6.75 -1.54
CA TYR A 134 5.34 6.72 -2.46
C TYR A 134 5.33 7.93 -3.40
N TRP A 135 5.41 9.14 -2.87
CA TRP A 135 5.37 10.36 -3.68
C TRP A 135 6.57 10.52 -4.60
N LEU A 136 7.78 10.24 -4.11
CA LEU A 136 8.99 10.27 -4.93
C LEU A 136 8.93 9.27 -6.09
N GLY A 137 8.40 8.06 -5.83
CA GLY A 137 8.18 7.05 -6.86
C GLY A 137 7.18 7.52 -7.92
N ASN A 138 6.03 8.08 -7.52
CA ASN A 138 5.03 8.60 -8.45
C ASN A 138 5.58 9.76 -9.30
N ILE A 139 6.29 10.72 -8.70
CA ILE A 139 6.88 11.85 -9.43
C ILE A 139 7.94 11.34 -10.43
N ALA A 140 8.77 10.37 -10.04
CA ALA A 140 9.78 9.79 -10.91
C ALA A 140 9.14 9.06 -12.11
N VAL A 141 8.11 8.23 -11.86
CA VAL A 141 7.42 7.47 -12.91
C VAL A 141 6.66 8.39 -13.85
N LEU A 142 5.81 9.28 -13.32
CA LEU A 142 5.03 10.19 -14.14
C LEU A 142 5.92 11.19 -14.87
N GLY A 143 6.96 11.72 -14.20
CA GLY A 143 7.91 12.64 -14.82
C GLY A 143 8.66 11.99 -15.99
N ALA A 144 9.18 10.79 -15.82
CA ALA A 144 9.83 10.05 -16.88
C ALA A 144 8.85 9.72 -18.03
N ALA A 145 7.66 9.19 -17.70
CA ALA A 145 6.65 8.88 -18.70
C ALA A 145 6.21 10.11 -19.50
N ALA A 146 6.03 11.27 -18.85
CA ALA A 146 5.63 12.51 -19.52
C ALA A 146 6.72 13.05 -20.49
N ILE A 147 7.98 12.78 -20.20
CA ILE A 147 9.10 13.14 -21.10
C ILE A 147 9.16 12.20 -22.32
N TYR A 148 9.11 10.88 -22.08
CA TYR A 148 9.34 9.88 -23.10
C TYR A 148 8.09 9.53 -23.91
N ALA A 149 6.93 9.51 -23.29
CA ALA A 149 5.65 9.12 -23.88
C ALA A 149 4.52 10.12 -23.51
N PRO A 150 4.65 11.43 -23.87
CA PRO A 150 3.67 12.44 -23.51
C PRO A 150 2.26 12.16 -24.08
N GLN A 151 2.16 11.36 -25.13
CA GLN A 151 0.89 10.96 -25.75
C GLN A 151 0.02 10.12 -24.79
N ALA A 152 0.63 9.39 -23.85
CA ALA A 152 -0.10 8.65 -22.83
C ALA A 152 -0.90 9.55 -21.88
N PHE A 153 -0.47 10.80 -21.72
CA PHE A 153 -1.18 11.81 -20.92
C PHE A 153 -2.24 12.53 -21.73
N THR A 154 -1.97 12.82 -23.01
CA THR A 154 -2.88 13.56 -23.89
C THR A 154 -4.24 12.88 -24.02
N ALA A 155 -4.30 11.56 -23.92
CA ALA A 155 -5.55 10.80 -23.90
C ALA A 155 -6.41 11.10 -22.66
N ILE A 156 -5.80 11.54 -21.55
CA ILE A 156 -6.48 11.79 -20.27
C ILE A 156 -6.74 13.27 -20.07
N ASP A 157 -5.72 14.12 -20.27
CA ASP A 157 -5.75 15.55 -19.95
C ASP A 157 -6.04 16.46 -21.15
N GLN A 158 -6.03 15.89 -22.38
CA GLN A 158 -6.22 16.61 -23.64
C GLN A 158 -5.25 17.78 -23.87
N MET A 159 -4.15 17.83 -23.11
CA MET A 159 -3.13 18.85 -23.26
C MET A 159 -2.16 18.52 -24.40
N PRO A 160 -1.60 19.53 -25.08
CA PRO A 160 -0.53 19.32 -26.05
C PRO A 160 0.68 18.61 -25.41
N ALA A 161 1.29 17.70 -26.15
CA ALA A 161 2.45 16.90 -25.70
C ALA A 161 3.61 17.76 -25.14
N PHE A 162 3.75 19.00 -25.62
CA PHE A 162 4.74 19.96 -25.14
C PHE A 162 4.55 20.30 -23.65
N PHE A 163 3.31 20.57 -23.23
CA PHE A 163 3.02 20.89 -21.81
C PHE A 163 3.25 19.68 -20.92
N ASN A 164 2.87 18.48 -21.35
CA ASN A 164 3.14 17.25 -20.61
C ASN A 164 4.64 17.02 -20.43
N ARG A 165 5.45 17.25 -21.48
CA ARG A 165 6.91 17.20 -21.35
C ARG A 165 7.44 18.24 -20.36
N LEU A 166 6.94 19.45 -20.40
CA LEU A 166 7.38 20.52 -19.48
C LEU A 166 7.08 20.15 -18.02
N ILE A 167 5.89 19.63 -17.74
CA ILE A 167 5.51 19.11 -16.41
C ILE A 167 6.45 17.96 -16.01
N GLY A 168 6.72 17.03 -16.91
CA GLY A 168 7.64 15.92 -16.68
C GLY A 168 9.04 16.40 -16.32
N PHE A 169 9.59 17.33 -17.09
CA PHE A 169 10.90 17.95 -16.79
C PHE A 169 10.91 18.67 -15.45
N ALA A 170 9.86 19.42 -15.11
CA ALA A 170 9.74 20.09 -13.82
C ALA A 170 9.74 19.08 -12.65
N GLY A 171 9.01 17.95 -12.78
CA GLY A 171 8.99 16.89 -11.79
C GLY A 171 10.37 16.23 -11.60
N ILE A 172 11.04 15.86 -12.69
CA ILE A 172 12.39 15.28 -12.63
C ILE A 172 13.40 16.29 -12.08
N LEU A 173 13.33 17.56 -12.51
CA LEU A 173 14.18 18.64 -11.97
C LEU A 173 14.00 18.79 -10.46
N ALA A 174 12.76 18.75 -9.97
CA ALA A 174 12.49 18.82 -8.52
C ALA A 174 13.15 17.64 -7.77
N ILE A 175 13.12 16.42 -8.31
CA ILE A 175 13.82 15.26 -7.73
C ILE A 175 15.34 15.51 -7.76
N VAL A 176 15.90 15.98 -8.87
CA VAL A 176 17.34 16.25 -8.99
C VAL A 176 17.77 17.34 -7.99
N CYS A 177 17.04 18.44 -7.90
CA CYS A 177 17.30 19.50 -6.92
C CYS A 177 17.24 18.96 -5.48
N TYR A 178 16.26 18.10 -5.17
CA TYR A 178 16.15 17.46 -3.85
C TYR A 178 17.36 16.55 -3.56
N LEU A 179 17.80 15.76 -4.54
CA LEU A 179 18.99 14.89 -4.41
C LEU A 179 20.27 15.70 -4.23
N LEU A 180 20.45 16.79 -5.00
CA LEU A 180 21.58 17.69 -4.86
C LEU A 180 21.62 18.38 -3.48
N TRP A 181 20.44 18.81 -3.01
CA TRP A 181 20.31 19.40 -1.67
C TRP A 181 20.71 18.40 -0.57
N LEU A 182 20.36 17.12 -0.70
CA LEU A 182 20.75 16.07 0.22
C LEU A 182 22.23 15.68 0.11
N GLY A 183 22.85 15.85 -1.06
CA GLY A 183 24.26 15.59 -1.31
C GLY A 183 25.20 16.50 -0.50
N GLY A 184 24.74 17.68 -0.11
CA GLY A 184 25.50 18.66 0.69
C GLY A 184 25.65 18.31 2.19
N GLY A 185 25.25 17.12 2.64
CA GLY A 185 25.44 16.66 4.00
C GLY A 185 24.16 16.09 4.65
N ARG A 186 24.31 15.59 5.89
CA ARG A 186 23.17 15.07 6.65
C ARG A 186 22.21 16.18 7.02
N ARG A 187 20.96 16.05 6.60
CA ARG A 187 19.91 17.03 6.87
C ARG A 187 19.03 16.53 8.02
N VAL A 188 18.77 17.40 8.97
CA VAL A 188 17.83 17.16 10.07
C VAL A 188 16.70 18.18 9.91
N VAL A 189 15.48 17.71 9.77
CA VAL A 189 14.27 18.54 9.67
C VAL A 189 13.45 18.35 10.94
N GLY A 190 12.88 19.45 11.41
CA GLY A 190 12.04 19.45 12.61
C GLY A 190 12.74 20.09 13.81
N ARG A 191 12.00 20.27 14.90
CA ARG A 191 12.40 20.98 16.11
C ARG A 191 12.14 20.11 17.34
N ASP A 192 13.00 20.21 18.34
CA ASP A 192 12.89 19.51 19.63
C ASP A 192 12.68 17.99 19.50
N ASN A 193 11.61 17.45 20.03
CA ASN A 193 11.30 16.02 20.02
C ASN A 193 10.89 15.48 18.63
N TRP A 194 10.68 16.35 17.64
CA TRP A 194 10.26 16.00 16.29
C TRP A 194 11.39 16.07 15.26
N ARG A 195 12.61 15.86 15.71
CA ARG A 195 13.76 15.83 14.80
C ARG A 195 13.74 14.55 13.97
N ILE A 196 13.80 14.74 12.64
CA ILE A 196 13.86 13.67 11.65
C ILE A 196 15.13 13.84 10.86
N GLN A 197 16.00 12.83 10.91
CA GLN A 197 17.17 12.79 10.06
C GLN A 197 16.74 12.28 8.69
N LEU A 198 16.87 13.11 7.66
CA LEU A 198 16.59 12.71 6.30
C LEU A 198 17.62 11.69 5.81
N PRO A 199 17.22 10.72 4.97
CA PRO A 199 18.13 9.82 4.32
C PRO A 199 19.16 10.61 3.50
N GLY A 200 20.41 10.20 3.51
CA GLY A 200 21.40 10.77 2.62
C GLY A 200 21.13 10.40 1.16
N LEU A 201 21.91 10.95 0.23
CA LEU A 201 21.75 10.76 -1.21
C LEU A 201 21.47 9.29 -1.60
N ARG A 202 22.33 8.34 -1.14
CA ARG A 202 22.16 6.90 -1.44
C ARG A 202 20.84 6.33 -0.91
N GLY A 203 20.44 6.74 0.30
CA GLY A 203 19.19 6.31 0.90
C GLY A 203 17.98 6.83 0.11
N THR A 204 18.02 8.08 -0.32
CA THR A 204 16.93 8.67 -1.13
C THR A 204 16.84 8.04 -2.53
N MET A 205 17.98 7.71 -3.16
CA MET A 205 17.98 6.97 -4.42
C MET A 205 17.33 5.59 -4.25
N LEU A 206 17.66 4.87 -3.17
CA LEU A 206 17.01 3.59 -2.84
C LEU A 206 15.51 3.78 -2.61
N GLN A 207 15.11 4.85 -1.92
CA GLN A 207 13.72 5.21 -1.67
C GLN A 207 12.94 5.44 -2.98
N ILE A 208 13.53 6.19 -3.92
CA ILE A 208 12.96 6.39 -5.25
C ILE A 208 12.85 5.05 -5.99
N ALA A 209 13.89 4.23 -5.98
CA ALA A 209 13.89 2.93 -6.65
C ALA A 209 12.78 1.99 -6.11
N ILE A 210 12.60 1.92 -4.78
CA ILE A 210 11.52 1.18 -4.14
C ILE A 210 10.15 1.71 -4.60
N GLY A 211 9.97 3.05 -4.62
CA GLY A 211 8.72 3.66 -5.05
C GLY A 211 8.41 3.46 -6.53
N VAL A 212 9.41 3.55 -7.39
CA VAL A 212 9.28 3.26 -8.84
C VAL A 212 8.92 1.79 -9.06
N LEU A 213 9.65 0.88 -8.41
CA LEU A 213 9.41 -0.56 -8.53
C LEU A 213 7.97 -0.93 -8.12
N ASP A 214 7.46 -0.30 -7.06
CA ASP A 214 6.08 -0.49 -6.61
C ASP A 214 5.06 -0.15 -7.72
N ARG A 215 5.21 1.01 -8.36
CA ARG A 215 4.32 1.45 -9.45
C ARG A 215 4.43 0.56 -10.68
N VAL A 216 5.65 0.19 -11.05
CA VAL A 216 5.92 -0.69 -12.19
C VAL A 216 5.31 -2.08 -11.97
N LEU A 217 5.53 -2.71 -10.81
CA LEU A 217 4.99 -4.04 -10.50
C LEU A 217 3.45 -4.06 -10.54
N ALA A 218 2.81 -3.07 -9.92
CA ALA A 218 1.37 -2.98 -9.89
C ALA A 218 0.77 -2.73 -11.29
N SER A 219 1.38 -1.83 -12.08
CA SER A 219 0.91 -1.58 -13.45
C SER A 219 1.16 -2.74 -14.41
N LEU A 220 2.28 -3.45 -14.27
CA LEU A 220 2.55 -4.66 -15.04
C LEU A 220 1.57 -5.78 -14.70
N SER A 221 1.16 -5.89 -13.45
CA SER A 221 0.18 -6.88 -13.02
C SER A 221 -1.15 -6.72 -13.76
N ILE A 222 -1.68 -5.49 -13.85
CA ILE A 222 -2.90 -5.25 -14.62
C ILE A 222 -2.66 -5.33 -16.14
N TYR A 223 -1.49 -4.87 -16.64
CA TYR A 223 -1.16 -4.97 -18.05
C TYR A 223 -1.17 -6.43 -18.56
N MET A 224 -0.74 -7.38 -17.73
CA MET A 224 -0.78 -8.81 -18.06
C MET A 224 -2.21 -9.36 -18.22
N LEU A 225 -3.20 -8.72 -17.63
CA LEU A 225 -4.61 -9.12 -17.70
C LEU A 225 -5.36 -8.44 -18.87
N LEU A 226 -4.79 -7.38 -19.45
CA LEU A 226 -5.40 -6.72 -20.60
C LEU A 226 -5.19 -7.54 -21.87
N PRO A 227 -6.18 -7.65 -22.76
CA PRO A 227 -6.00 -8.29 -24.07
C PRO A 227 -4.84 -7.64 -24.85
N PRO A 228 -4.11 -8.40 -25.68
CA PRO A 228 -3.05 -7.83 -26.51
C PRO A 228 -3.62 -6.76 -27.45
N ASN A 229 -3.09 -5.55 -27.35
CA ASN A 229 -3.42 -4.44 -28.24
C ASN A 229 -2.13 -3.71 -28.66
N PRO A 230 -1.79 -3.66 -29.96
CA PRO A 230 -0.56 -3.02 -30.41
C PRO A 230 -0.55 -1.49 -30.20
N GLU A 231 -1.71 -0.87 -30.05
CA GLU A 231 -1.83 0.59 -29.80
C GLU A 231 -1.59 0.97 -28.34
N VAL A 232 -1.69 0.00 -27.41
CA VAL A 232 -1.58 0.25 -25.98
C VAL A 232 -0.30 -0.39 -25.42
N GLY A 233 0.74 0.43 -25.30
CA GLY A 233 1.99 0.01 -24.67
C GLY A 233 1.92 0.01 -23.13
N CYS A 234 2.84 -0.74 -22.52
CA CYS A 234 2.99 -0.81 -21.06
C CYS A 234 3.08 0.56 -20.38
N THR A 235 3.76 1.55 -21.01
CA THR A 235 3.89 2.91 -20.48
C THR A 235 2.54 3.63 -20.37
N MET A 236 1.63 3.41 -21.32
CA MET A 236 0.29 3.99 -21.27
C MET A 236 -0.50 3.43 -20.10
N VAL A 237 -0.48 2.11 -19.91
CA VAL A 237 -1.12 1.46 -18.76
C VAL A 237 -0.51 1.92 -17.44
N LEU A 238 0.81 2.09 -17.37
CA LEU A 238 1.51 2.62 -16.19
C LEU A 238 1.02 4.03 -15.84
N VAL A 239 0.93 4.92 -16.81
CA VAL A 239 0.44 6.31 -16.61
C VAL A 239 -1.00 6.29 -16.12
N VAL A 240 -1.88 5.55 -16.81
CA VAL A 240 -3.30 5.43 -16.43
C VAL A 240 -3.43 4.86 -15.04
N PHE A 241 -2.68 3.81 -14.70
CA PHE A 241 -2.69 3.17 -13.38
C PHE A 241 -2.27 4.15 -12.27
N VAL A 242 -1.16 4.88 -12.47
CA VAL A 242 -0.68 5.84 -11.46
C VAL A 242 -1.68 6.97 -11.27
N ILE A 243 -2.21 7.55 -12.35
CA ILE A 243 -3.24 8.60 -12.26
C ILE A 243 -4.50 8.06 -11.58
N ALA A 244 -4.98 6.88 -11.97
CA ALA A 244 -6.14 6.24 -11.37
C ALA A 244 -6.00 6.04 -9.85
N THR A 245 -4.82 5.57 -9.40
CA THR A 245 -4.54 5.39 -7.97
C THR A 245 -4.42 6.71 -7.21
N LEU A 246 -3.86 7.76 -7.81
CA LEU A 246 -3.83 9.10 -7.23
C LEU A 246 -5.23 9.69 -7.09
N LEU A 247 -6.06 9.58 -8.14
CA LEU A 247 -7.47 9.99 -8.08
C LEU A 247 -8.23 9.21 -7.02
N GLY A 248 -7.95 7.91 -6.87
CA GLY A 248 -8.50 7.06 -5.82
C GLY A 248 -8.17 7.56 -4.41
N ILE A 249 -6.92 8.01 -4.18
CA ILE A 249 -6.51 8.59 -2.89
C ILE A 249 -7.25 9.91 -2.63
N VAL A 250 -7.32 10.79 -3.63
CA VAL A 250 -7.99 12.10 -3.51
C VAL A 250 -9.50 11.95 -3.27
N SER A 251 -10.12 10.95 -3.90
CA SER A 251 -11.56 10.69 -3.73
C SER A 251 -11.94 10.16 -2.34
N HIS A 252 -10.97 9.67 -1.56
CA HIS A 252 -11.18 8.98 -0.27
C HIS A 252 -12.18 7.80 -0.36
N ALA A 253 -12.46 7.31 -1.56
CA ALA A 253 -13.34 6.17 -1.77
C ALA A 253 -12.72 4.90 -1.17
N PRO A 254 -13.48 4.10 -0.40
CA PRO A 254 -12.98 2.84 0.13
C PRO A 254 -12.48 1.93 -1.00
N GLY A 255 -11.22 1.48 -0.91
CA GLY A 255 -10.59 0.67 -1.96
C GLY A 255 -10.49 1.37 -3.33
N SER A 256 -10.72 2.71 -3.39
CA SER A 256 -10.77 3.49 -4.64
C SER A 256 -11.75 2.93 -5.68
N LEU A 257 -12.82 2.26 -5.21
CA LEU A 257 -13.83 1.63 -6.06
C LEU A 257 -14.57 2.66 -6.92
N GLY A 258 -14.82 2.30 -8.16
CA GLY A 258 -15.46 3.14 -9.16
C GLY A 258 -14.50 4.18 -9.77
N VAL A 259 -13.57 4.73 -8.99
CA VAL A 259 -12.65 5.79 -9.45
C VAL A 259 -11.55 5.21 -10.33
N VAL A 260 -10.95 4.10 -9.92
CA VAL A 260 -9.93 3.41 -10.71
C VAL A 260 -10.54 2.87 -12.00
N GLU A 261 -11.71 2.24 -11.91
CA GLU A 261 -12.42 1.71 -13.07
C GLU A 261 -12.76 2.82 -14.06
N ALA A 262 -13.31 3.94 -13.59
CA ALA A 262 -13.62 5.09 -14.43
C ALA A 262 -12.36 5.67 -15.11
N ALA A 263 -11.26 5.80 -14.36
CA ALA A 263 -10.01 6.30 -14.91
C ALA A 263 -9.44 5.39 -16.00
N PHE A 264 -9.56 4.07 -15.87
CA PHE A 264 -9.16 3.11 -16.91
C PHE A 264 -10.05 3.18 -18.13
N LEU A 265 -11.39 3.26 -17.96
CA LEU A 265 -12.34 3.40 -19.06
C LEU A 265 -12.16 4.68 -19.87
N VAL A 266 -11.73 5.76 -19.23
CA VAL A 266 -11.42 7.04 -19.88
C VAL A 266 -10.01 7.02 -20.50
N GLY A 267 -9.03 6.46 -19.78
CA GLY A 267 -7.62 6.51 -20.17
C GLY A 267 -7.22 5.48 -21.23
N LEU A 268 -8.03 4.42 -21.42
CA LEU A 268 -7.76 3.35 -22.39
C LEU A 268 -8.97 3.12 -23.32
N PRO A 269 -9.42 4.12 -24.10
CA PRO A 269 -10.56 4.02 -24.98
C PRO A 269 -10.38 3.03 -26.15
N GLN A 270 -9.15 2.55 -26.37
CA GLN A 270 -8.80 1.58 -27.41
C GLN A 270 -9.29 0.16 -27.09
N TYR A 271 -9.67 -0.11 -25.83
CA TYR A 271 -10.21 -1.40 -25.42
C TYR A 271 -11.74 -1.40 -25.43
N PRO A 272 -12.39 -2.52 -25.81
CA PRO A 272 -13.80 -2.74 -25.52
C PRO A 272 -14.04 -2.62 -24.00
N ARG A 273 -15.16 -2.00 -23.63
CA ARG A 273 -15.47 -1.76 -22.21
C ARG A 273 -15.57 -3.05 -21.40
N GLU A 274 -16.14 -4.09 -22.02
CA GLU A 274 -16.34 -5.40 -21.42
C GLU A 274 -15.01 -6.06 -21.06
N ASP A 275 -14.04 -6.04 -21.97
CA ASP A 275 -12.72 -6.61 -21.77
C ASP A 275 -11.95 -5.87 -20.68
N LEU A 276 -12.05 -4.54 -20.69
CA LEU A 276 -11.39 -3.70 -19.70
C LEU A 276 -11.96 -3.93 -18.29
N VAL A 277 -13.30 -4.00 -18.20
CA VAL A 277 -13.99 -4.29 -16.93
C VAL A 277 -13.63 -5.69 -16.44
N ALA A 278 -13.58 -6.70 -17.32
CA ALA A 278 -13.18 -8.06 -16.96
C ALA A 278 -11.77 -8.11 -16.39
N ALA A 279 -10.81 -7.47 -17.07
CA ALA A 279 -9.42 -7.39 -16.59
C ALA A 279 -9.33 -6.69 -15.22
N LEU A 280 -10.05 -5.59 -15.03
CA LEU A 280 -10.11 -4.85 -13.76
C LEU A 280 -10.71 -5.69 -12.63
N VAL A 281 -11.74 -6.48 -12.90
CA VAL A 281 -12.35 -7.38 -11.91
C VAL A 281 -11.35 -8.46 -11.49
N ILE A 282 -10.67 -9.11 -12.45
CA ILE A 282 -9.64 -10.11 -12.14
C ILE A 282 -8.50 -9.47 -11.32
N PHE A 283 -8.04 -8.30 -11.74
CA PHE A 283 -7.01 -7.54 -11.02
C PHE A 283 -7.44 -7.26 -9.58
N ARG A 284 -8.67 -6.80 -9.36
CA ARG A 284 -9.22 -6.56 -8.02
C ARG A 284 -9.24 -7.80 -7.15
N ILE A 285 -9.55 -8.95 -7.73
CA ILE A 285 -9.53 -10.21 -6.97
C ILE A 285 -8.10 -10.52 -6.50
N ILE A 286 -7.12 -10.42 -7.40
CA ILE A 286 -5.73 -10.81 -7.14
C ILE A 286 -5.00 -9.78 -6.27
N ASP A 287 -5.16 -8.49 -6.57
CA ASP A 287 -4.40 -7.41 -5.91
C ASP A 287 -5.06 -6.91 -4.63
N PHE A 288 -6.38 -7.06 -4.51
CA PHE A 288 -7.15 -6.46 -3.42
C PHE A 288 -7.88 -7.49 -2.55
N PHE A 289 -8.81 -8.29 -3.12
CA PHE A 289 -9.67 -9.16 -2.30
C PHE A 289 -8.92 -10.32 -1.64
N ILE A 290 -8.10 -11.05 -2.39
CA ILE A 290 -7.32 -12.17 -1.85
C ILE A 290 -6.35 -11.67 -0.76
N PRO A 291 -5.53 -10.62 -0.99
CA PRO A 291 -4.69 -10.07 0.06
C PRO A 291 -5.47 -9.56 1.27
N LEU A 292 -6.64 -8.92 1.07
CA LEU A 292 -7.46 -8.41 2.17
C LEU A 292 -8.00 -9.54 3.06
N MET A 293 -8.55 -10.60 2.45
CA MET A 293 -8.98 -11.78 3.20
C MET A 293 -7.83 -12.39 4.00
N LEU A 294 -6.68 -12.57 3.35
CA LEU A 294 -5.49 -13.12 4.00
C LEU A 294 -5.00 -12.21 5.14
N ALA A 295 -4.98 -10.89 4.94
CA ALA A 295 -4.57 -9.94 5.97
C ALA A 295 -5.51 -9.95 7.19
N ILE A 296 -6.82 -10.01 6.97
CA ILE A 296 -7.82 -10.12 8.04
C ILE A 296 -7.62 -11.42 8.82
N LEU A 297 -7.48 -12.56 8.13
CA LEU A 297 -7.27 -13.87 8.76
C LEU A 297 -5.98 -13.91 9.58
N LEU A 298 -4.87 -13.42 9.01
CA LEU A 298 -3.58 -13.39 9.69
C LEU A 298 -3.61 -12.46 10.91
N PHE A 299 -4.23 -11.29 10.79
CA PHE A 299 -4.34 -10.34 11.89
C PHE A 299 -5.25 -10.88 13.01
N ALA A 300 -6.41 -11.45 12.66
CA ALA A 300 -7.32 -12.08 13.60
C ALA A 300 -6.67 -13.27 14.32
N ALA A 301 -5.99 -14.15 13.58
CA ALA A 301 -5.29 -15.29 14.17
C ALA A 301 -4.20 -14.86 15.17
N ARG A 302 -3.46 -13.80 14.86
CA ARG A 302 -2.47 -13.21 15.77
C ARG A 302 -3.15 -12.68 17.05
N GLU A 303 -4.23 -11.92 16.93
CA GLU A 303 -4.93 -11.36 18.08
C GLU A 303 -5.54 -12.46 18.97
N LEU A 304 -6.15 -13.49 18.38
CA LEU A 304 -6.68 -14.64 19.12
C LEU A 304 -5.57 -15.36 19.91
N ARG A 305 -4.41 -15.60 19.30
CA ARG A 305 -3.25 -16.19 20.00
C ARG A 305 -2.77 -15.36 21.18
N LEU A 306 -2.80 -14.03 21.05
CA LEU A 306 -2.43 -13.13 22.14
C LEU A 306 -3.46 -13.16 23.29
N LEU A 307 -4.75 -13.29 22.98
CA LEU A 307 -5.82 -13.38 23.98
C LEU A 307 -5.73 -14.71 24.74
N THR A 308 -5.54 -15.85 24.05
CA THR A 308 -5.40 -17.16 24.69
C THR A 308 -4.19 -17.23 25.60
N ARG A 309 -3.04 -16.70 25.17
CA ARG A 309 -1.85 -16.64 26.04
C ARG A 309 -2.09 -15.82 27.32
N ARG A 310 -2.80 -14.69 27.23
CA ARG A 310 -3.10 -13.85 28.39
C ARG A 310 -4.06 -14.53 29.36
N SER A 311 -5.05 -15.27 28.85
CA SER A 311 -5.98 -16.03 29.68
C SER A 311 -5.29 -17.19 30.41
N SER A 312 -4.34 -17.87 29.75
CA SER A 312 -3.55 -18.93 30.37
C SER A 312 -2.65 -18.40 31.50
N ILE A 313 -1.98 -17.28 31.28
CA ILE A 313 -1.13 -16.66 32.33
C ILE A 313 -1.99 -16.25 33.54
N ARG A 314 -3.15 -15.60 33.32
CA ARG A 314 -4.04 -15.22 34.42
C ARG A 314 -4.58 -16.43 35.20
N ARG A 315 -4.82 -17.57 34.56
CA ARG A 315 -5.24 -18.80 35.25
C ARG A 315 -4.11 -19.36 36.12
N LEU A 316 -2.87 -19.33 35.62
CA LEU A 316 -1.70 -19.76 36.39
C LEU A 316 -1.47 -18.83 37.59
N ASP A 317 -1.54 -17.52 37.43
CA ASP A 317 -1.41 -16.57 38.53
C ASP A 317 -2.48 -16.81 39.60
N ALA A 318 -3.76 -17.01 39.19
CA ALA A 318 -4.85 -17.31 40.12
C ALA A 318 -4.68 -18.66 40.85
N GLN A 319 -4.12 -19.68 40.20
CA GLN A 319 -3.80 -20.96 40.82
C GLN A 319 -2.66 -20.83 41.84
N VAL A 320 -1.63 -20.04 41.53
CA VAL A 320 -0.52 -19.76 42.42
C VAL A 320 -1.02 -19.01 43.67
N ASP A 321 -1.81 -17.95 43.48
CA ASP A 321 -2.39 -17.20 44.60
C ASP A 321 -3.27 -18.07 45.51
N ALA A 322 -4.08 -18.99 44.93
CA ALA A 322 -4.91 -19.93 45.69
C ALA A 322 -4.10 -20.98 46.47
N SER A 323 -2.88 -21.30 46.01
CA SER A 323 -2.01 -22.26 46.72
C SER A 323 -1.27 -21.67 47.92
N PHE A 324 -1.24 -20.34 48.06
CA PHE A 324 -0.60 -19.63 49.15
C PHE A 324 -1.59 -19.04 50.17
N THR A 325 -2.89 -19.21 49.97
CA THR A 325 -3.89 -18.88 51.01
C THR A 325 -4.07 -20.11 51.96
N PRO A 326 -3.71 -19.97 53.24
CA PRO A 326 -3.82 -21.08 54.22
C PRO A 326 -5.26 -21.45 54.52
#